data_0bf8d2ed0b05128bec118db07af876b8
#
_entry.id   0bf8d2ed0b05128bec118db07af876b8
#
_cell.length_a   1.000
_cell.length_b   1.000
_cell.length_c   1.000
_cell.angle_alpha   90.00
_cell.angle_beta   90.00
_cell.angle_gamma   90.00
#
_symmetry.space_group_name_H-M   'P 1'
#
loop_
_entity.id
_entity.type
_entity.pdbx_description
1 polymer ?
#
loop_
_entity_poly.entity_id
_entity_poly.type
_entity_poly.pdbx_seq_one_letter_code
_entity_poly.pdbx_strand_id
1 'polypeptide(L)'
;MKKNTIIVTGGAGFVGSNLINLLIDKTKFKILSIDNYSSGHKKNHIKNKRIKYINGDTKNISQIVKNYKNVNSIFHFGEFARIYQSFLKMNECINSNTIGTNAVFNFCLKNKIKLI
;
A
#
# COMPACT_ATOMS: atom_id res chain seq x y z
N MET A 1 -13.37 -13.66 -13.15
CA MET A 1 -13.38 -13.73 -11.66
C MET A 1 -13.72 -12.36 -11.07
N LYS A 2 -14.52 -12.35 -10.02
CA LYS A 2 -14.89 -11.11 -9.34
C LYS A 2 -13.66 -10.50 -8.62
N LYS A 3 -13.35 -9.25 -8.91
CA LYS A 3 -12.30 -8.51 -8.22
C LYS A 3 -12.75 -8.16 -6.80
N ASN A 4 -12.13 -8.76 -5.81
CA ASN A 4 -12.56 -8.69 -4.41
C ASN A 4 -11.47 -8.20 -3.43
N THR A 5 -10.32 -7.79 -3.93
CA THR A 5 -9.20 -7.35 -3.11
C THR A 5 -8.85 -5.89 -3.40
N ILE A 6 -8.68 -5.11 -2.35
CA ILE A 6 -8.12 -3.76 -2.41
C ILE A 6 -6.72 -3.80 -1.79
N ILE A 7 -5.76 -3.18 -2.47
CA ILE A 7 -4.42 -3.00 -1.93
C ILE A 7 -4.31 -1.58 -1.37
N VAL A 8 -3.73 -1.46 -0.17
CA VAL A 8 -3.42 -0.18 0.44
C VAL A 8 -1.92 -0.15 0.73
N THR A 9 -1.18 0.66 0.01
CA THR A 9 0.23 0.91 0.34
C THR A 9 0.31 1.97 1.43
N GLY A 10 1.25 1.83 2.36
CA GLY A 10 1.29 2.70 3.53
C GLY A 10 0.17 2.42 4.53
N GLY A 11 -0.33 1.18 4.56
CA GLY A 11 -1.49 0.80 5.38
C GLY A 11 -1.26 0.81 6.89
N ALA A 12 -0.01 0.89 7.35
CA ALA A 12 0.35 1.03 8.77
C ALA A 12 0.59 2.49 9.19
N GLY A 13 0.47 3.44 8.25
CA GLY A 13 0.51 4.87 8.53
C GLY A 13 -0.83 5.42 8.98
N PHE A 14 -0.87 6.75 9.25
CA PHE A 14 -2.09 7.41 9.72
C PHE A 14 -3.23 7.35 8.69
N VAL A 15 -2.99 7.81 7.48
CA VAL A 15 -4.03 7.85 6.43
C VAL A 15 -4.43 6.44 6.03
N GLY A 16 -3.46 5.58 5.75
CA GLY A 16 -3.70 4.21 5.29
C GLY A 16 -4.48 3.38 6.31
N SER A 17 -4.14 3.45 7.59
CA SER A 17 -4.84 2.71 8.65
C SER A 17 -6.28 3.17 8.84
N ASN A 18 -6.53 4.48 8.76
CA ASN A 18 -7.89 5.02 8.83
C ASN A 18 -8.72 4.60 7.61
N LEU A 19 -8.12 4.60 6.41
CA LEU A 19 -8.81 4.10 5.22
C LEU A 19 -9.14 2.61 5.35
N ILE A 20 -8.20 1.79 5.81
CA ILE A 20 -8.44 0.35 6.03
C ILE A 20 -9.62 0.14 6.96
N ASN A 21 -9.67 0.89 8.08
CA ASN A 21 -10.80 0.81 9.00
C ASN A 21 -12.14 1.13 8.32
N LEU A 22 -12.17 2.20 7.53
CA LEU A 22 -13.36 2.59 6.77
C LEU A 22 -13.77 1.51 5.74
N LEU A 23 -12.81 0.95 5.01
CA LEU A 23 -13.07 -0.09 4.01
C LEU A 23 -13.63 -1.36 4.65
N ILE A 24 -13.12 -1.76 5.81
CA ILE A 24 -13.64 -2.92 6.56
C ILE A 24 -15.07 -2.69 7.03
N ASP A 25 -15.37 -1.47 7.49
CA ASP A 25 -16.71 -1.10 7.96
C ASP A 25 -17.74 -1.00 6.81
N LYS A 26 -17.35 -0.37 5.71
CA LYS A 26 -18.29 -0.01 4.62
C LYS A 26 -18.32 -0.97 3.44
N THR A 27 -17.38 -1.92 3.35
CA THR A 27 -17.29 -2.84 2.21
C THR A 27 -17.11 -4.28 2.65
N LYS A 28 -17.19 -5.19 1.67
CA LYS A 28 -16.88 -6.62 1.87
C LYS A 28 -15.54 -7.03 1.25
N PHE A 29 -14.74 -6.08 0.78
CA PHE A 29 -13.44 -6.37 0.19
C PHE A 29 -12.46 -7.01 1.19
N LYS A 30 -11.58 -7.83 0.66
CA LYS A 30 -10.34 -8.22 1.33
C LYS A 30 -9.34 -7.09 1.16
N ILE A 31 -8.56 -6.82 2.19
CA ILE A 31 -7.56 -5.75 2.18
C ILE A 31 -6.17 -6.36 2.28
N LEU A 32 -5.30 -5.95 1.37
CA LEU A 32 -3.89 -6.25 1.42
C LEU A 32 -3.14 -4.96 1.73
N SER A 33 -2.59 -4.86 2.92
CA SER A 33 -1.77 -3.71 3.33
C SER A 33 -0.31 -4.00 3.04
N ILE A 34 0.37 -3.09 2.36
CA ILE A 34 1.81 -3.16 2.07
C ILE A 34 2.46 -1.94 2.70
N ASP A 35 3.39 -2.15 3.62
CA ASP A 35 4.12 -1.09 4.29
C ASP A 35 5.54 -1.57 4.59
N ASN A 36 6.53 -0.71 4.43
CA ASN A 36 7.92 -1.02 4.80
C ASN A 36 8.24 -0.62 6.25
N TYR A 37 7.26 -0.04 6.95
CA TYR A 37 7.36 0.41 8.34
C TYR A 37 8.44 1.48 8.59
N SER A 38 8.85 2.23 7.58
CA SER A 38 9.78 3.35 7.75
C SER A 38 9.19 4.46 8.62
N SER A 39 7.87 4.66 8.54
CA SER A 39 7.12 5.59 9.41
C SER A 39 5.81 5.01 9.93
N GLY A 40 5.35 3.90 9.38
CA GLY A 40 4.17 3.18 9.86
C GLY A 40 4.47 2.36 11.12
N HIS A 41 3.43 2.03 11.89
CA HIS A 41 3.55 1.31 13.14
C HIS A 41 2.58 0.13 13.22
N LYS A 42 3.07 -1.00 13.73
CA LYS A 42 2.23 -2.19 13.96
C LYS A 42 1.07 -1.95 14.92
N LYS A 43 1.17 -0.94 15.82
CA LYS A 43 0.07 -0.53 16.70
C LYS A 43 -1.16 -0.04 15.92
N ASN A 44 -1.00 0.36 14.67
CA ASN A 44 -2.09 0.78 13.79
C ASN A 44 -2.78 -0.40 13.09
N HIS A 45 -2.30 -1.63 13.28
CA HIS A 45 -2.94 -2.81 12.69
C HIS A 45 -4.32 -3.03 13.31
N ILE A 46 -5.26 -3.40 12.44
CA ILE A 46 -6.62 -3.77 12.81
C ILE A 46 -6.71 -5.30 12.76
N LYS A 47 -7.19 -5.91 13.83
CA LYS A 47 -7.36 -7.37 13.89
C LYS A 47 -8.67 -7.76 13.20
N ASN A 48 -8.56 -8.16 11.92
CA ASN A 48 -9.69 -8.61 11.13
C ASN A 48 -9.24 -9.66 10.11
N LYS A 49 -9.99 -10.74 9.97
CA LYS A 49 -9.67 -11.85 9.06
C LYS A 49 -9.60 -11.46 7.58
N ARG A 50 -10.21 -10.34 7.19
CA ARG A 50 -10.19 -9.82 5.81
C ARG A 50 -8.96 -8.98 5.50
N ILE A 51 -8.11 -8.68 6.51
CA ILE A 51 -6.92 -7.86 6.33
C ILE A 51 -5.68 -8.75 6.41
N LYS A 52 -4.79 -8.58 5.43
CA LYS A 52 -3.45 -9.15 5.47
C LYS A 52 -2.44 -8.02 5.42
N TYR A 53 -1.52 -8.00 6.38
CA TYR A 53 -0.42 -7.05 6.45
C TYR A 53 0.85 -7.69 5.92
N ILE A 54 1.49 -7.05 4.95
CA ILE A 54 2.77 -7.48 4.38
C ILE A 54 3.80 -6.38 4.64
N ASN A 55 4.93 -6.77 5.22
CA ASN A 55 6.12 -5.92 5.29
C ASN A 55 6.82 -6.00 3.93
N GLY A 56 6.82 -4.90 3.21
CA GLY A 56 7.42 -4.84 1.88
C GLY A 56 7.50 -3.42 1.36
N ASP A 57 8.32 -3.24 0.33
CA ASP A 57 8.53 -1.97 -0.32
C ASP A 57 7.71 -1.90 -1.62
N THR A 58 7.13 -0.74 -1.90
CA THR A 58 6.31 -0.53 -3.11
C THR A 58 7.09 -0.73 -4.41
N LYS A 59 8.41 -0.52 -4.42
CA LYS A 59 9.25 -0.82 -5.59
C LYS A 59 9.19 -2.30 -6.02
N ASN A 60 8.84 -3.20 -5.10
CA ASN A 60 8.74 -4.63 -5.32
C ASN A 60 7.28 -5.12 -5.45
N ILE A 61 6.34 -4.22 -5.72
CA ILE A 61 4.89 -4.53 -5.72
C ILE A 61 4.54 -5.71 -6.63
N SER A 62 5.14 -5.80 -7.80
CA SER A 62 4.87 -6.89 -8.75
C SER A 62 5.21 -8.27 -8.19
N GLN A 63 6.26 -8.36 -7.37
CA GLN A 63 6.64 -9.61 -6.72
C GLN A 63 5.75 -9.91 -5.51
N ILE A 64 5.47 -8.88 -4.69
CA ILE A 64 4.65 -9.00 -3.48
C ILE A 64 3.26 -9.52 -3.83
N VAL A 65 2.67 -9.00 -4.91
CA VAL A 65 1.27 -9.29 -5.26
C VAL A 65 1.11 -10.30 -6.40
N LYS A 66 2.16 -10.99 -6.80
CA LYS A 66 2.13 -11.94 -7.92
C LYS A 66 1.04 -13.02 -7.82
N ASN A 67 0.68 -13.41 -6.61
CA ASN A 67 -0.34 -14.42 -6.34
C ASN A 67 -1.75 -13.85 -6.15
N TYR A 68 -1.90 -12.52 -6.22
CA TYR A 68 -3.17 -11.84 -6.03
C TYR A 68 -3.74 -11.41 -7.38
N LYS A 69 -4.61 -12.23 -7.96
CA LYS A 69 -5.16 -11.98 -9.32
C LYS A 69 -6.46 -11.16 -9.31
N ASN A 70 -7.10 -11.02 -8.16
CA ASN A 70 -8.43 -10.41 -8.03
C ASN A 70 -8.38 -9.01 -7.45
N VAL A 71 -7.39 -8.22 -7.83
CA VAL A 71 -7.24 -6.85 -7.35
C VAL A 71 -8.21 -5.92 -8.08
N ASN A 72 -9.04 -5.23 -7.29
CA ASN A 72 -9.97 -4.22 -7.76
C ASN A 72 -9.29 -2.87 -7.95
N SER A 73 -8.61 -2.40 -6.92
CA SER A 73 -7.97 -1.08 -6.91
C SER A 73 -6.79 -1.07 -5.95
N ILE A 74 -5.93 -0.07 -6.15
CA ILE A 74 -4.82 0.23 -5.25
C ILE A 74 -4.98 1.67 -4.75
N PHE A 75 -4.97 1.84 -3.42
CA PHE A 75 -4.81 3.13 -2.77
C PHE A 75 -3.34 3.29 -2.38
N HIS A 76 -2.67 4.29 -2.94
CA HIS A 76 -1.23 4.43 -2.79
C HIS A 76 -0.86 5.57 -1.84
N PHE A 77 -0.54 5.23 -0.59
CA PHE A 77 -0.05 6.16 0.44
C PHE A 77 1.36 5.82 0.94
N GLY A 78 1.99 4.82 0.34
CA GLY A 78 3.31 4.35 0.73
C GLY A 78 4.42 5.27 0.25
N GLU A 79 4.44 6.53 0.71
CA GLU A 79 5.40 7.54 0.34
C GLU A 79 6.13 8.11 1.55
N PHE A 80 7.29 8.70 1.29
CA PHE A 80 8.06 9.43 2.28
C PHE A 80 7.50 10.86 2.40
N ALA A 81 6.78 11.15 3.48
CA ALA A 81 5.97 12.36 3.61
C ALA A 81 6.53 13.42 4.59
N ARG A 82 7.79 13.28 5.02
CA ARG A 82 8.39 14.16 6.02
C ARG A 82 9.49 15.04 5.42
N ILE A 83 9.18 16.31 5.22
CA ILE A 83 10.07 17.28 4.52
C ILE A 83 11.45 17.37 5.17
N TYR A 84 11.51 17.64 6.47
CA TYR A 84 12.80 17.77 7.16
C TYR A 84 13.64 16.50 7.08
N GLN A 85 13.03 15.35 7.31
CA GLN A 85 13.72 14.06 7.26
C GLN A 85 14.16 13.67 5.84
N SER A 86 13.52 14.21 4.80
CA SER A 86 13.94 13.97 3.42
C SER A 86 15.34 14.51 3.11
N PHE A 87 15.75 15.58 3.77
CA PHE A 87 17.12 16.11 3.64
C PHE A 87 18.16 15.18 4.26
N LEU A 88 17.81 14.49 5.34
CA LEU A 88 18.69 13.53 6.02
C LEU A 88 18.68 12.15 5.36
N LYS A 89 17.58 11.81 4.69
CA LYS A 89 17.31 10.48 4.11
C LYS A 89 16.89 10.60 2.65
N MET A 90 17.65 11.35 1.87
CA MET A 90 17.33 11.65 0.47
C MET A 90 17.12 10.39 -0.38
N ASN A 91 17.99 9.38 -0.23
CA ASN A 91 17.88 8.14 -1.00
C ASN A 91 16.60 7.37 -0.65
N GLU A 92 16.20 7.33 0.62
CA GLU A 92 14.93 6.69 1.01
C GLU A 92 13.74 7.46 0.43
N CYS A 93 13.79 8.79 0.43
CA CYS A 93 12.77 9.64 -0.15
C CYS A 93 12.62 9.39 -1.66
N ILE A 94 13.71 9.35 -2.40
CA ILE A 94 13.72 9.07 -3.85
C ILE A 94 13.20 7.66 -4.13
N ASN A 95 13.69 6.65 -3.40
CA ASN A 95 13.25 5.28 -3.56
C ASN A 95 11.75 5.12 -3.31
N SER A 96 11.23 5.77 -2.28
CA SER A 96 9.82 5.69 -1.95
C SER A 96 8.95 6.49 -2.94
N ASN A 97 9.26 7.76 -3.16
CA ASN A 97 8.37 8.69 -3.85
C ASN A 97 8.54 8.68 -5.38
N THR A 98 9.68 8.25 -5.89
CA THR A 98 9.93 8.15 -7.33
C THR A 98 9.91 6.71 -7.80
N ILE A 99 10.83 5.89 -7.31
CA ILE A 99 10.96 4.50 -7.77
C ILE A 99 9.75 3.67 -7.33
N GLY A 100 9.34 3.79 -6.08
CA GLY A 100 8.18 3.06 -5.54
C GLY A 100 6.89 3.44 -6.24
N THR A 101 6.62 4.72 -6.39
CA THR A 101 5.42 5.22 -7.08
C THR A 101 5.40 4.81 -8.54
N ASN A 102 6.53 4.89 -9.24
CA ASN A 102 6.63 4.44 -10.62
C ASN A 102 6.36 2.93 -10.75
N ALA A 103 6.85 2.12 -9.81
CA ALA A 103 6.57 0.69 -9.80
C ALA A 103 5.07 0.41 -9.62
N VAL A 104 4.39 1.15 -8.74
CA VAL A 104 2.93 1.02 -8.55
C VAL A 104 2.17 1.42 -9.82
N PHE A 105 2.55 2.53 -10.46
CA PHE A 105 1.96 2.97 -11.73
C PHE A 105 2.08 1.91 -12.81
N ASN A 106 3.27 1.40 -13.04
CA ASN A 106 3.52 0.38 -14.06
C ASN A 106 2.74 -0.91 -13.77
N PHE A 107 2.67 -1.31 -12.51
CA PHE A 107 1.89 -2.47 -12.11
C PHE A 107 0.40 -2.28 -12.40
N CYS A 108 -0.16 -1.13 -12.05
CA CYS A 108 -1.57 -0.81 -12.30
C CYS A 108 -1.88 -0.76 -13.79
N LEU A 109 -1.01 -0.12 -14.58
CA LEU A 109 -1.19 0.01 -16.02
C LEU A 109 -1.16 -1.36 -16.70
N LYS A 110 -0.15 -2.17 -16.40
CA LYS A 110 0.02 -3.53 -16.96
C LYS A 110 -1.16 -4.44 -16.63
N ASN A 111 -1.72 -4.34 -15.45
CA ASN A 111 -2.77 -5.23 -14.96
C ASN A 111 -4.18 -4.62 -15.06
N LYS A 112 -4.32 -3.43 -15.64
CA LYS A 112 -5.59 -2.69 -15.78
C LYS A 112 -6.30 -2.55 -14.42
N ILE A 113 -5.56 -2.12 -13.40
CA ILE A 113 -6.04 -1.90 -12.05
C ILE A 113 -6.22 -0.41 -11.82
N LYS A 114 -7.33 -0.02 -11.18
CA LYS A 114 -7.56 1.37 -10.80
C LYS A 114 -6.58 1.80 -9.72
N LEU A 115 -5.91 2.93 -9.94
CA LEU A 115 -5.03 3.57 -8.97
C LEU A 115 -5.70 4.83 -8.41
N ILE A 116 -5.58 4.99 -7.08
CA ILE A 116 -6.10 6.13 -6.31
C ILE A 116 -4.99 6.65 -5.42
#